data_0e23f3121d51a5ebabb8fec85c5ab043
#
_entry.id   0e23f3121d51a5ebabb8fec85c5ab043
#
_cell.length_a   1.000
_cell.length_b   1.000
_cell.length_c   1.000
_cell.angle_alpha   90.00
_cell.angle_beta   90.00
_cell.angle_gamma   90.00
#
_symmetry.space_group_name_H-M   'P 1'
#
loop_
_entity.id
_entity.type
_entity.pdbx_description
1 polymer ?
#
loop_
_entity_poly.entity_id
_entity_poly.type
_entity_poly.pdbx_seq_one_letter_code
_entity_poly.pdbx_strand_id
1 'polypeptide(L)'
;SYGAFMVANLLSHSNLFSAGIARSGAYNRTLTPFGFQSEQRSYWEAPSVYYNMSPFMHADKMKTPLLLIHGEADNNSGTYPMQSKRYFNALKGLGAVTRLVILPNESHGYRAKESILHLLWEQDQWLDKYVKNK
;
A
#
# COMPACT_ATOMS: atom_id res chain seq x y z
N SER A 1 1.99 -1.55 -8.59
CA SER A 1 0.94 -0.67 -8.07
C SER A 1 -0.36 -1.42 -7.81
N TYR A 2 -0.88 -2.12 -8.81
CA TYR A 2 -2.11 -2.91 -8.61
C TYR A 2 -1.89 -4.03 -7.59
N GLY A 3 -0.73 -4.67 -7.62
CA GLY A 3 -0.40 -5.73 -6.66
C GLY A 3 -0.40 -5.21 -5.23
N ALA A 4 0.11 -4.02 -5.01
CA ALA A 4 0.12 -3.40 -3.68
C ALA A 4 -1.30 -3.11 -3.18
N PHE A 5 -2.14 -2.56 -4.04
CA PHE A 5 -3.56 -2.35 -3.73
C PHE A 5 -4.23 -3.68 -3.39
N MET A 6 -3.99 -4.71 -4.19
CA MET A 6 -4.62 -6.02 -3.99
C MET A 6 -4.19 -6.65 -2.66
N VAL A 7 -2.89 -6.57 -2.31
CA VAL A 7 -2.39 -7.05 -1.01
C VAL A 7 -3.13 -6.34 0.12
N ALA A 8 -3.14 -5.01 0.11
CA ALA A 8 -3.77 -4.23 1.17
C ALA A 8 -5.27 -4.53 1.27
N ASN A 9 -5.93 -4.67 0.12
CA ASN A 9 -7.36 -4.95 0.11
C ASN A 9 -7.67 -6.34 0.65
N LEU A 10 -6.90 -7.35 0.26
CA LEU A 10 -7.06 -8.71 0.77
C LEU A 10 -6.84 -8.78 2.27
N LEU A 11 -5.80 -8.10 2.78
CA LEU A 11 -5.51 -8.11 4.21
C LEU A 11 -6.59 -7.37 5.01
N SER A 12 -7.28 -6.42 4.41
CA SER A 12 -8.39 -5.72 5.06
C SER A 12 -9.63 -6.60 5.22
N HIS A 13 -9.73 -7.66 4.43
CA HIS A 13 -10.92 -8.51 4.39
C HIS A 13 -10.65 -9.97 4.75
N SER A 14 -9.43 -10.32 5.16
CA SER A 14 -9.07 -11.71 5.44
C SER A 14 -7.99 -11.79 6.51
N ASN A 15 -8.04 -12.87 7.30
CA ASN A 15 -7.04 -13.20 8.32
C ASN A 15 -6.14 -14.36 7.88
N LEU A 16 -6.13 -14.71 6.61
CA LEU A 16 -5.41 -15.88 6.10
C LEU A 16 -3.88 -15.70 6.05
N PHE A 17 -3.40 -14.45 6.09
CA PHE A 17 -1.98 -14.17 5.88
C PHE A 17 -1.31 -13.70 7.17
N SER A 18 -0.04 -14.08 7.34
CA SER A 18 0.76 -13.69 8.52
C SER A 18 1.39 -12.32 8.37
N ALA A 19 1.63 -11.88 7.15
CA ALA A 19 2.23 -10.58 6.86
C ALA A 19 1.95 -10.16 5.42
N GLY A 20 2.12 -8.89 5.12
CA GLY A 20 2.01 -8.36 3.77
C GLY A 20 3.11 -7.36 3.46
N ILE A 21 3.42 -7.22 2.18
CA ILE A 21 4.36 -6.24 1.65
C ILE A 21 3.70 -5.60 0.43
N ALA A 22 3.56 -4.27 0.47
CA ALA A 22 2.91 -3.52 -0.60
C ALA A 22 3.82 -2.41 -1.10
N ARG A 23 4.08 -2.39 -2.40
CA ARG A 23 5.02 -1.45 -3.03
C ARG A 23 4.32 -0.56 -4.04
N SER A 24 4.49 0.75 -3.90
CA SER A 24 4.04 1.76 -4.87
C SER A 24 2.54 1.67 -5.14
N GLY A 25 1.74 1.54 -4.09
CA GLY A 25 0.31 1.30 -4.24
C GLY A 25 -0.55 2.56 -4.24
N ALA A 26 -1.81 2.37 -4.61
CA ALA A 26 -2.86 3.35 -4.49
C ALA A 26 -3.90 2.78 -3.52
N TYR A 27 -4.01 3.36 -2.36
CA TYR A 27 -4.83 2.80 -1.28
C TYR A 27 -6.14 3.55 -1.07
N ASN A 28 -6.27 4.74 -1.65
CA ASN A 28 -7.49 5.53 -1.60
C ASN A 28 -7.89 5.94 -3.02
N ARG A 29 -8.87 5.25 -3.58
CA ARG A 29 -9.30 5.47 -4.97
C ARG A 29 -10.08 6.77 -5.14
N THR A 30 -10.57 7.36 -4.04
CA THR A 30 -11.25 8.66 -4.14
C THR A 30 -10.30 9.78 -4.57
N LEU A 31 -8.98 9.56 -4.49
CA LEU A 31 -7.97 10.51 -4.96
C LEU A 31 -7.75 10.41 -6.47
N THR A 32 -8.31 9.39 -7.13
CA THR A 32 -8.36 9.31 -8.59
C THR A 32 -9.83 9.16 -9.02
N PRO A 33 -10.65 10.21 -8.84
CA PRO A 33 -12.11 10.08 -8.90
C PRO A 33 -12.68 9.93 -10.29
N PHE A 34 -11.88 10.00 -11.33
CA PHE A 34 -12.34 9.87 -12.72
C PHE A 34 -11.88 8.56 -13.35
N GLY A 35 -11.74 7.51 -12.54
CA GLY A 35 -11.41 6.17 -12.99
C GLY A 35 -10.13 5.63 -12.41
N PHE A 36 -10.03 4.31 -12.38
CA PHE A 36 -8.81 3.59 -12.00
C PHE A 36 -8.90 2.18 -12.59
N GLN A 37 -7.74 1.66 -13.01
CA GLN A 37 -7.68 0.34 -13.65
C GLN A 37 -8.69 0.27 -14.79
N SER A 38 -9.62 -0.66 -14.77
CA SER A 38 -10.67 -0.82 -15.78
C SER A 38 -11.98 -0.12 -15.42
N GLU A 39 -12.05 0.55 -14.28
CA GLU A 39 -13.24 1.30 -13.88
C GLU A 39 -13.28 2.62 -14.60
N GLN A 40 -14.32 2.85 -15.41
CA GLN A 40 -14.48 4.06 -16.22
C GLN A 40 -15.43 5.09 -15.59
N ARG A 41 -16.26 4.66 -14.64
CA ARG A 41 -17.18 5.57 -13.97
C ARG A 41 -16.45 6.45 -12.97
N SER A 42 -16.94 7.69 -12.81
CA SER A 42 -16.39 8.59 -11.81
C SER A 42 -16.79 8.16 -10.40
N TYR A 43 -16.13 8.73 -9.40
CA TYR A 43 -16.48 8.49 -8.00
C TYR A 43 -17.95 8.78 -7.74
N TRP A 44 -18.46 9.90 -8.30
CA TRP A 44 -19.82 10.34 -8.02
C TRP A 44 -20.87 9.45 -8.71
N GLU A 45 -20.49 8.77 -9.78
CA GLU A 45 -21.35 7.80 -10.46
C GLU A 45 -21.37 6.44 -9.75
N ALA A 46 -20.27 6.08 -9.09
CA ALA A 46 -20.13 4.76 -8.45
C ALA A 46 -19.41 4.85 -7.11
N PRO A 47 -19.93 5.63 -6.15
CA PRO A 47 -19.20 5.85 -4.90
C PRO A 47 -18.94 4.56 -4.10
N SER A 48 -19.85 3.60 -4.15
CA SER A 48 -19.66 2.33 -3.42
C SER A 48 -18.50 1.51 -3.99
N VAL A 49 -18.27 1.56 -5.29
CA VAL A 49 -17.13 0.86 -5.89
C VAL A 49 -15.82 1.49 -5.41
N TYR A 50 -15.73 2.81 -5.42
CA TYR A 50 -14.53 3.50 -4.94
C TYR A 50 -14.29 3.24 -3.46
N TYR A 51 -15.34 3.23 -2.65
CA TYR A 51 -15.22 2.92 -1.23
C TYR A 51 -14.71 1.50 -1.02
N ASN A 52 -15.32 0.53 -1.68
CA ASN A 52 -14.98 -0.88 -1.48
C ASN A 52 -13.59 -1.23 -2.03
N MET A 53 -13.13 -0.49 -3.03
CA MET A 53 -11.82 -0.72 -3.64
C MET A 53 -10.73 0.19 -3.06
N SER A 54 -10.98 0.80 -1.90
CA SER A 54 -10.00 1.64 -1.20
C SER A 54 -9.64 0.99 0.13
N PRO A 55 -8.49 0.30 0.22
CA PRO A 55 -8.04 -0.27 1.51
C PRO A 55 -7.97 0.77 2.63
N PHE A 56 -7.72 2.03 2.30
CA PHE A 56 -7.73 3.12 3.26
C PHE A 56 -9.04 3.18 4.06
N MET A 57 -10.17 2.95 3.41
CA MET A 57 -11.49 3.00 4.05
C MET A 57 -11.72 1.84 5.01
N HIS A 58 -10.89 0.80 4.94
CA HIS A 58 -10.98 -0.40 5.77
C HIS A 58 -9.76 -0.56 6.67
N ALA A 59 -9.02 0.52 6.90
CA ALA A 59 -7.79 0.49 7.71
C ALA A 59 -8.07 0.03 9.15
N ASP A 60 -9.27 0.27 9.66
CA ASP A 60 -9.68 -0.16 11.00
C ASP A 60 -9.81 -1.67 11.12
N LYS A 61 -9.90 -2.39 10.00
CA LYS A 61 -10.01 -3.85 9.99
C LYS A 61 -8.67 -4.55 9.82
N MET A 62 -7.59 -3.81 9.64
CA MET A 62 -6.27 -4.38 9.39
C MET A 62 -5.71 -5.00 10.67
N LYS A 63 -5.48 -6.32 10.65
CA LYS A 63 -4.89 -7.06 11.77
C LYS A 63 -3.58 -7.73 11.41
N THR A 64 -3.26 -7.78 10.13
CA THR A 64 -2.05 -8.40 9.61
C THR A 64 -0.94 -7.35 9.48
N PRO A 65 0.29 -7.64 9.96
CA PRO A 65 1.41 -6.71 9.78
C PRO A 65 1.64 -6.37 8.31
N LEU A 66 1.76 -5.09 8.00
CA LEU A 66 1.89 -4.61 6.62
C LEU A 66 3.09 -3.66 6.47
N LEU A 67 4.02 -4.04 5.59
CA LEU A 67 5.14 -3.20 5.19
C LEU A 67 4.78 -2.44 3.93
N LEU A 68 4.86 -1.12 4.00
CA LEU A 68 4.59 -0.22 2.88
C LEU A 68 5.90 0.35 2.35
N ILE A 69 6.10 0.26 1.05
CA ILE A 69 7.31 0.76 0.38
C ILE A 69 6.90 1.66 -0.78
N HIS A 70 7.56 2.80 -0.92
CA HIS A 70 7.23 3.75 -1.97
C HIS A 70 8.45 4.55 -2.39
N GLY A 71 8.59 4.81 -3.67
CA GLY A 71 9.63 5.70 -4.19
C GLY A 71 9.28 7.15 -3.92
N GLU A 72 10.23 7.90 -3.38
CA GLU A 72 10.03 9.31 -3.04
C GLU A 72 9.61 10.15 -4.25
N ALA A 73 10.17 9.84 -5.41
CA ALA A 73 9.96 10.59 -6.65
C ALA A 73 8.88 9.96 -7.56
N ASP A 74 8.03 9.09 -7.02
CA ASP A 74 6.94 8.50 -7.81
C ASP A 74 5.99 9.60 -8.28
N ASN A 75 5.90 9.79 -9.58
CA ASN A 75 5.05 10.80 -10.20
C ASN A 75 3.93 10.20 -11.05
N ASN A 76 3.68 8.91 -10.92
CA ASN A 76 2.52 8.27 -11.53
C ASN A 76 1.26 8.81 -10.83
N SER A 77 0.32 9.35 -11.61
CA SER A 77 -0.81 10.11 -11.07
C SER A 77 -1.65 9.37 -10.02
N GLY A 78 -1.75 8.05 -10.14
CA GLY A 78 -2.54 7.25 -9.19
C GLY A 78 -1.74 6.79 -7.97
N THR A 79 -0.42 6.90 -7.99
CA THR A 79 0.45 6.29 -6.98
C THR A 79 1.50 7.27 -6.44
N TYR A 80 1.12 8.52 -6.23
CA TYR A 80 2.02 9.46 -5.53
C TYR A 80 2.38 8.90 -4.15
N PRO A 81 3.58 9.21 -3.64
CA PRO A 81 3.99 8.72 -2.30
C PRO A 81 3.01 9.09 -1.20
N MET A 82 2.22 10.14 -1.39
CA MET A 82 1.16 10.54 -0.48
C MET A 82 0.20 9.39 -0.17
N GLN A 83 -0.06 8.52 -1.14
CA GLN A 83 -0.94 7.36 -0.94
C GLN A 83 -0.43 6.47 0.20
N SER A 84 0.85 6.10 0.16
CA SER A 84 1.47 5.27 1.21
C SER A 84 1.57 6.02 2.53
N LYS A 85 1.92 7.29 2.51
CA LYS A 85 2.07 8.09 3.73
C LYS A 85 0.74 8.25 4.45
N ARG A 86 -0.33 8.55 3.73
CA ARG A 86 -1.66 8.72 4.34
C ARG A 86 -2.20 7.41 4.86
N TYR A 87 -2.01 6.33 4.09
CA TYR A 87 -2.44 5.00 4.53
C TYR A 87 -1.68 4.55 5.78
N PHE A 88 -0.36 4.76 5.79
CA PHE A 88 0.48 4.47 6.97
C PHE A 88 -0.02 5.23 8.20
N ASN A 89 -0.31 6.52 8.06
CA ASN A 89 -0.80 7.34 9.16
C ASN A 89 -2.13 6.81 9.71
N ALA A 90 -3.02 6.38 8.82
CA ALA A 90 -4.31 5.82 9.24
C ALA A 90 -4.10 4.49 9.99
N LEU A 91 -3.27 3.61 9.46
CA LEU A 91 -2.98 2.32 10.09
C LEU A 91 -2.35 2.52 11.48
N LYS A 92 -1.37 3.42 11.59
CA LYS A 92 -0.73 3.72 12.88
C LYS A 92 -1.73 4.29 13.88
N GLY A 93 -2.55 5.22 13.43
CA GLY A 93 -3.56 5.83 14.29
C GLY A 93 -4.58 4.83 14.82
N LEU A 94 -4.81 3.76 14.10
CA LEU A 94 -5.74 2.71 14.48
C LEU A 94 -5.07 1.54 15.20
N GLY A 95 -3.76 1.65 15.47
CA GLY A 95 -3.03 0.64 16.25
C GLY A 95 -2.54 -0.57 15.45
N ALA A 96 -2.58 -0.51 14.13
CA ALA A 96 -2.10 -1.61 13.29
C ALA A 96 -0.57 -1.71 13.34
N VAL A 97 -0.05 -2.93 13.11
CA VAL A 97 1.38 -3.16 12.99
C VAL A 97 1.79 -2.86 11.55
N THR A 98 2.52 -1.76 11.36
CA THR A 98 2.88 -1.31 10.03
C THR A 98 4.21 -0.55 10.05
N ARG A 99 4.89 -0.57 8.90
CA ARG A 99 6.14 0.17 8.69
C ARG A 99 6.10 0.81 7.31
N LEU A 100 6.61 2.01 7.19
CA LEU A 100 6.70 2.73 5.92
C LEU A 100 8.16 2.95 5.57
N VAL A 101 8.55 2.55 4.37
CA VAL A 101 9.89 2.76 3.82
C VAL A 101 9.77 3.63 2.57
N ILE A 102 10.38 4.80 2.60
CA ILE A 102 10.45 5.70 1.46
C ILE A 102 11.84 5.61 0.85
N LEU A 103 11.90 5.24 -0.43
CA LEU A 103 13.18 5.09 -1.13
C LEU A 103 13.55 6.42 -1.80
N PRO A 104 14.66 7.06 -1.38
CA PRO A 104 15.04 8.37 -1.92
C PRO A 104 15.28 8.31 -3.43
N ASN A 105 14.80 9.32 -4.13
CA ASN A 105 15.00 9.51 -5.58
C ASN A 105 14.46 8.39 -6.48
N GLU A 106 13.76 7.39 -5.93
CA GLU A 106 13.14 6.35 -6.74
C GLU A 106 11.77 6.78 -7.23
N SER A 107 11.46 6.41 -8.46
CA SER A 107 10.15 6.66 -9.05
C SER A 107 9.23 5.47 -8.80
N HIS A 108 8.24 5.26 -9.67
CA HIS A 108 7.29 4.15 -9.53
C HIS A 108 8.00 2.78 -9.61
N GLY A 109 9.01 2.67 -10.45
CA GLY A 109 9.89 1.49 -10.51
C GLY A 109 11.24 1.84 -9.89
N TYR A 110 11.82 0.92 -9.13
CA TYR A 110 13.06 1.15 -8.38
C TYR A 110 14.27 0.72 -9.22
N ARG A 111 15.31 1.55 -9.32
CA ARG A 111 16.45 1.31 -10.19
C ARG A 111 17.80 1.32 -9.51
N ALA A 112 17.99 2.17 -8.50
CA ALA A 112 19.29 2.28 -7.85
C ALA A 112 19.62 0.99 -7.09
N LYS A 113 20.87 0.52 -7.24
CA LYS A 113 21.32 -0.70 -6.57
C LYS A 113 21.14 -0.61 -5.05
N GLU A 114 21.48 0.53 -4.48
CA GLU A 114 21.36 0.78 -3.04
C GLU A 114 19.92 0.69 -2.58
N SER A 115 18.99 1.25 -3.35
CA SER A 115 17.55 1.19 -3.05
C SER A 115 17.05 -0.24 -3.12
N ILE A 116 17.45 -1.00 -4.14
CA ILE A 116 17.04 -2.39 -4.31
C ILE A 116 17.58 -3.26 -3.18
N LEU A 117 18.84 -3.07 -2.80
CA LEU A 117 19.44 -3.82 -1.68
C LEU A 117 18.75 -3.48 -0.37
N HIS A 118 18.43 -2.22 -0.13
CA HIS A 118 17.72 -1.80 1.07
C HIS A 118 16.30 -2.39 1.09
N LEU A 119 15.63 -2.35 -0.05
CA LEU A 119 14.30 -2.94 -0.20
C LEU A 119 14.31 -4.42 0.14
N LEU A 120 15.26 -5.18 -0.39
CA LEU A 120 15.38 -6.61 -0.12
C LEU A 120 15.66 -6.89 1.34
N TRP A 121 16.50 -6.06 1.97
CA TRP A 121 16.80 -6.18 3.41
C TRP A 121 15.54 -5.93 4.24
N GLU A 122 14.80 -4.88 3.93
CA GLU A 122 13.55 -4.56 4.65
C GLU A 122 12.53 -5.69 4.53
N GLN A 123 12.37 -6.24 3.31
CA GLN A 123 11.44 -7.35 3.09
C GLN A 123 11.87 -8.59 3.87
N ASP A 124 13.16 -8.90 3.88
CA ASP A 124 13.70 -10.05 4.59
C ASP A 124 13.47 -9.91 6.09
N GLN A 125 13.76 -8.74 6.67
CA GLN A 125 13.53 -8.48 8.10
C GLN A 125 12.04 -8.60 8.46
N TRP A 126 11.18 -8.09 7.60
CA TRP A 126 9.73 -8.13 7.83
C TRP A 126 9.19 -9.55 7.83
N LEU A 127 9.58 -10.34 6.83
CA LEU A 127 9.14 -11.73 6.72
C LEU A 127 9.74 -12.59 7.84
N ASP A 128 10.99 -12.32 8.21
CA ASP A 128 11.64 -13.04 9.31
C ASP A 128 10.87 -12.84 10.60
N LYS A 129 10.50 -11.60 10.89
CA LYS A 129 9.81 -11.26 12.14
C LYS A 129 8.38 -11.77 12.21
N TYR A 130 7.62 -11.67 11.10
CA TYR A 130 6.17 -11.90 11.13
C TYR A 130 5.72 -13.20 10.49
N VAL A 131 6.57 -13.90 9.79
CA VAL A 131 6.25 -15.18 9.15
C VAL A 131 7.11 -16.29 9.74
N LYS A 132 8.42 -16.13 9.61
CA LYS A 132 9.37 -17.20 10.01
C LYS A 132 9.47 -17.38 11.52
N ASN A 133 9.52 -16.29 12.26
CA ASN A 133 9.66 -16.30 13.71
C ASN A 133 8.39 -15.87 14.43
N LYS A 134 7.28 -16.25 13.87
CA LYS A 134 5.97 -15.89 14.38
C LYS A 134 5.66 -16.58 15.73
#